data_2ba127da80c287fad4f769a9b399e891
#
_entry.id   2ba127da80c287fad4f769a9b399e891
#
_cell.length_a   1.000
_cell.length_b   1.000
_cell.length_c   1.000
_cell.angle_alpha   90.00
_cell.angle_beta   90.00
_cell.angle_gamma   90.00
#
_symmetry.space_group_name_H-M   'P 1'
#
loop_
_entity.id
_entity.type
_entity.pdbx_description
1 polymer ?
#
loop_
_entity_poly.entity_id
_entity_poly.type
_entity_poly.pdbx_seq_one_letter_code
_entity_poly.pdbx_strand_id
1 'polypeptide(L)'
;MPTLHVTISNKQRKVALEGQLPLLQKALSLAFARALPKDSGWPEEVTHALLELTFCSAAAMRTLNREQREVDRETDVLSFPGFDFYEGKLQQELQRYDWQNPEAESGEVLLGEIVISPGKAVKQADEYGHSFERELVFLAIHGLLHCLGYDHMEAAEEQRMREKQREIMEAVGLGLEQGGEVQVRIEAAEVAEAAIRLRPEPEKRNEAGESCSKDVQSSGDGCRPPEAAQRSENENTDLSGISRCGRIALLGRPNVGKSTLLNELAGSELAITSPKAQTTRSLIRAVINDADAQMIFIDSPGIHVEKHALDRAMSKSISVAMDEADVLLLLIEAGFKPRVEEIEKRVARRAHDRNKALILVLNKCDIAHKAAILPLMAAFNEALQPAAIVPISAKTGEGLDELLEEIKRVLPEGPAVFSEEVMTDQTEGSLVRELVRSEILRQMKEEIPHQVAVVLESFDEDLRVDTETGEEKRVRVKISAIIYCERSQHKAMLLGKGGERIKEIGSRARLRMEYLLDCPCDLHLFVKVKERWRENPAALKELGYGGD
;
A
#
# COMPACT_ATOMS: atom_id res chain seq x y z
N MET A 1 18.08 -24.73 4.57
CA MET A 1 17.66 -23.91 3.40
C MET A 1 16.37 -23.19 3.75
N PRO A 2 16.23 -21.91 3.41
CA PRO A 2 15.00 -21.16 3.68
C PRO A 2 13.82 -21.72 2.90
N THR A 3 12.61 -21.50 3.41
CA THR A 3 11.35 -21.76 2.69
C THR A 3 10.92 -20.52 1.94
N LEU A 4 10.30 -20.67 0.75
CA LEU A 4 9.80 -19.55 -0.03
C LEU A 4 8.40 -19.17 0.43
N HIS A 5 8.24 -17.91 0.83
CA HIS A 5 6.93 -17.28 1.05
C HIS A 5 6.60 -16.38 -0.15
N VAL A 6 5.45 -16.57 -0.77
CA VAL A 6 5.02 -15.80 -1.94
C VAL A 6 3.85 -14.90 -1.55
N THR A 7 4.06 -13.60 -1.61
CA THR A 7 2.99 -12.61 -1.46
C THR A 7 2.47 -12.23 -2.83
N ILE A 8 1.17 -12.36 -3.08
CA ILE A 8 0.56 -12.10 -4.38
C ILE A 8 -0.29 -10.83 -4.31
N SER A 9 -0.05 -9.91 -5.25
CA SER A 9 -0.82 -8.68 -5.43
C SER A 9 -1.41 -8.62 -6.85
N ASN A 10 -2.74 -8.49 -6.98
CA ASN A 10 -3.41 -8.39 -8.27
C ASN A 10 -3.92 -6.95 -8.50
N LYS A 11 -3.18 -6.18 -9.30
CA LYS A 11 -3.48 -4.78 -9.64
C LYS A 11 -4.19 -4.62 -10.99
N GLN A 12 -4.76 -5.69 -11.55
CA GLN A 12 -5.51 -5.67 -12.80
C GLN A 12 -6.86 -6.39 -12.63
N ARG A 13 -7.86 -6.04 -13.47
CA ARG A 13 -9.23 -6.56 -13.38
C ARG A 13 -9.72 -7.29 -14.66
N LYS A 14 -8.87 -7.37 -15.69
CA LYS A 14 -9.28 -7.91 -17.02
C LYS A 14 -9.24 -9.43 -17.12
N VAL A 15 -8.36 -10.06 -16.33
CA VAL A 15 -8.14 -11.52 -16.37
C VAL A 15 -8.40 -12.09 -14.98
N ALA A 16 -9.33 -13.03 -14.84
CA ALA A 16 -9.56 -13.73 -13.58
C ALA A 16 -8.38 -14.67 -13.28
N LEU A 17 -7.84 -14.63 -12.06
CA LEU A 17 -6.66 -15.37 -11.63
C LEU A 17 -6.90 -16.30 -10.43
N GLU A 18 -8.08 -16.26 -9.82
CA GLU A 18 -8.39 -16.96 -8.55
C GLU A 18 -8.14 -18.46 -8.63
N GLY A 19 -8.45 -19.08 -9.79
CA GLY A 19 -8.23 -20.50 -10.02
C GLY A 19 -6.75 -20.90 -10.17
N GLN A 20 -5.88 -19.98 -10.56
CA GLN A 20 -4.45 -20.22 -10.87
C GLN A 20 -3.52 -19.96 -9.68
N LEU A 21 -3.95 -19.19 -8.68
CA LEU A 21 -3.09 -18.79 -7.56
C LEU A 21 -2.53 -19.97 -6.75
N PRO A 22 -3.30 -21.01 -6.38
CA PRO A 22 -2.76 -22.15 -5.65
C PRO A 22 -1.69 -22.91 -6.43
N LEU A 23 -1.87 -23.05 -7.74
CA LEU A 23 -0.91 -23.72 -8.62
C LEU A 23 0.38 -22.90 -8.75
N LEU A 24 0.27 -21.57 -8.91
CA LEU A 24 1.41 -20.66 -8.95
C LEU A 24 2.26 -20.71 -7.69
N GLN A 25 1.63 -20.65 -6.52
CA GLN A 25 2.34 -20.71 -5.25
C GLN A 25 3.10 -22.03 -5.10
N LYS A 26 2.45 -23.14 -5.43
CA LYS A 26 3.06 -24.47 -5.40
C LYS A 26 4.22 -24.58 -6.39
N ALA A 27 4.05 -24.08 -7.60
CA ALA A 27 5.07 -24.09 -8.64
C ALA A 27 6.29 -23.24 -8.24
N LEU A 28 6.09 -22.06 -7.68
CA LEU A 28 7.18 -21.19 -7.23
C LEU A 28 7.94 -21.78 -6.04
N SER A 29 7.25 -22.39 -5.07
CA SER A 29 7.90 -23.07 -3.94
C SER A 29 8.75 -24.25 -4.41
N LEU A 30 8.25 -25.07 -5.33
CA LEU A 30 9.01 -26.17 -5.92
C LEU A 30 10.18 -25.67 -6.76
N ALA A 31 9.98 -24.61 -7.54
CA ALA A 31 11.02 -23.98 -8.35
C ALA A 31 12.17 -23.47 -7.48
N PHE A 32 11.85 -22.79 -6.39
CA PHE A 32 12.83 -22.29 -5.44
C PHE A 32 13.69 -23.43 -4.84
N ALA A 33 13.03 -24.48 -4.35
CA ALA A 33 13.74 -25.63 -3.77
C ALA A 33 14.65 -26.34 -4.78
N ARG A 34 14.28 -26.39 -6.08
CA ARG A 34 15.06 -27.05 -7.14
C ARG A 34 16.14 -26.17 -7.78
N ALA A 35 15.94 -24.85 -7.76
CA ALA A 35 16.90 -23.91 -8.30
C ALA A 35 18.08 -23.65 -7.36
N LEU A 36 17.92 -23.86 -6.06
CA LEU A 36 18.99 -23.68 -5.08
C LEU A 36 19.92 -24.89 -5.03
N PRO A 37 21.24 -24.71 -5.19
CA PRO A 37 22.23 -25.75 -4.92
C PRO A 37 22.37 -26.01 -3.42
N LYS A 38 22.92 -27.18 -3.04
CA LYS A 38 23.14 -27.56 -1.62
C LYS A 38 24.06 -26.58 -0.89
N ASP A 39 24.98 -25.95 -1.60
CA ASP A 39 25.93 -24.94 -1.15
C ASP A 39 25.55 -23.52 -1.59
N SER A 40 24.27 -23.19 -1.44
CA SER A 40 23.67 -21.92 -1.93
C SER A 40 24.15 -20.65 -1.20
N GLY A 41 24.87 -20.78 -0.09
CA GLY A 41 25.43 -19.65 0.66
C GLY A 41 24.44 -18.95 1.60
N TRP A 42 23.23 -19.49 1.79
CA TRP A 42 22.28 -18.94 2.76
C TRP A 42 22.73 -19.15 4.21
N PRO A 43 22.70 -18.10 5.06
CA PRO A 43 22.94 -18.26 6.50
C PRO A 43 21.92 -19.19 7.16
N GLU A 44 22.33 -19.95 8.18
CA GLU A 44 21.43 -20.87 8.90
C GLU A 44 20.29 -20.13 9.61
N GLU A 45 20.52 -18.89 10.00
CA GLU A 45 19.55 -18.02 10.66
C GLU A 45 18.43 -17.52 9.73
N VAL A 46 18.63 -17.55 8.41
CA VAL A 46 17.62 -17.17 7.43
C VAL A 46 16.72 -18.37 7.15
N THR A 47 15.51 -18.32 7.69
CA THR A 47 14.52 -19.42 7.59
C THR A 47 13.52 -19.22 6.46
N HIS A 48 13.32 -17.97 6.02
CA HIS A 48 12.32 -17.62 5.01
C HIS A 48 12.88 -16.65 3.97
N ALA A 49 12.55 -16.92 2.71
CA ALA A 49 12.76 -16.00 1.59
C ALA A 49 11.39 -15.51 1.09
N LEU A 50 11.19 -14.21 1.08
CA LEU A 50 9.94 -13.58 0.63
C LEU A 50 10.06 -13.20 -0.85
N LEU A 51 9.10 -13.61 -1.67
CA LEU A 51 8.96 -13.23 -3.07
C LEU A 51 7.65 -12.45 -3.25
N GLU A 52 7.73 -11.25 -3.80
CA GLU A 52 6.55 -10.48 -4.17
C GLU A 52 6.17 -10.75 -5.63
N LEU A 53 4.95 -11.23 -5.87
CA LEU A 53 4.41 -11.49 -7.21
C LEU A 53 3.27 -10.51 -7.49
N THR A 54 3.49 -9.59 -8.41
CA THR A 54 2.51 -8.56 -8.78
C THR A 54 1.95 -8.81 -10.18
N PHE A 55 0.61 -8.81 -10.31
CA PHE A 55 -0.07 -8.83 -11.60
C PHE A 55 -0.52 -7.42 -11.98
N CYS A 56 -0.17 -6.95 -13.17
CA CYS A 56 -0.52 -5.62 -13.63
C CYS A 56 -1.07 -5.62 -15.08
N SER A 57 -1.61 -4.47 -15.51
CA SER A 57 -2.07 -4.29 -16.89
C SER A 57 -0.90 -4.17 -17.87
N ALA A 58 -1.14 -4.43 -19.17
CA ALA A 58 -0.15 -4.27 -20.22
C ALA A 58 0.40 -2.83 -20.30
N ALA A 59 -0.45 -1.83 -20.07
CA ALA A 59 -0.03 -0.43 -20.02
C ALA A 59 0.93 -0.15 -18.85
N ALA A 60 0.59 -0.62 -17.64
CA ALA A 60 1.46 -0.51 -16.47
C ALA A 60 2.80 -1.25 -16.67
N MET A 61 2.76 -2.43 -17.30
CA MET A 61 3.96 -3.20 -17.65
C MET A 61 4.86 -2.44 -18.64
N ARG A 62 4.28 -1.80 -19.68
CA ARG A 62 5.03 -0.98 -20.64
C ARG A 62 5.72 0.19 -19.95
N THR A 63 4.99 0.85 -19.04
CA THR A 63 5.54 1.94 -18.24
C THR A 63 6.72 1.46 -17.41
N LEU A 64 6.55 0.38 -16.66
CA LEU A 64 7.58 -0.21 -15.82
C LEU A 64 8.82 -0.64 -16.63
N ASN A 65 8.62 -1.27 -17.79
CA ASN A 65 9.71 -1.69 -18.67
C ASN A 65 10.50 -0.50 -19.25
N ARG A 66 9.80 0.59 -19.64
CA ARG A 66 10.44 1.83 -20.07
C ARG A 66 11.28 2.46 -18.97
N GLU A 67 10.81 2.41 -17.75
CA GLU A 67 11.44 3.11 -16.61
C GLU A 67 12.59 2.33 -16.00
N GLN A 68 12.48 1.01 -15.94
CA GLN A 68 13.48 0.15 -15.31
C GLN A 68 14.54 -0.36 -16.29
N ARG A 69 14.19 -0.48 -17.58
CA ARG A 69 15.08 -1.03 -18.62
C ARG A 69 15.30 -0.09 -19.82
N GLU A 70 14.74 1.13 -19.79
CA GLU A 70 14.79 2.12 -20.87
C GLU A 70 14.19 1.59 -22.20
N VAL A 71 13.29 0.58 -22.13
CA VAL A 71 12.68 -0.08 -23.28
C VAL A 71 11.19 0.24 -23.34
N ASP A 72 10.78 1.12 -24.26
CA ASP A 72 9.37 1.50 -24.42
C ASP A 72 8.59 0.47 -25.26
N ARG A 73 8.37 -0.71 -24.69
CA ARG A 73 7.50 -1.76 -25.24
C ARG A 73 6.86 -2.58 -24.14
N GLU A 74 5.72 -3.16 -24.46
CA GLU A 74 5.09 -4.14 -23.58
C GLU A 74 5.99 -5.37 -23.42
N THR A 75 6.13 -5.85 -22.18
CA THR A 75 6.72 -7.14 -21.86
C THR A 75 5.72 -7.99 -21.07
N ASP A 76 5.97 -9.26 -20.97
CA ASP A 76 5.16 -10.27 -20.29
C ASP A 76 5.53 -10.39 -18.82
N VAL A 77 6.83 -10.35 -18.51
CA VAL A 77 7.36 -10.45 -17.15
C VAL A 77 8.53 -9.50 -16.97
N LEU A 78 8.66 -8.98 -15.75
CA LEU A 78 9.82 -8.26 -15.22
C LEU A 78 10.19 -8.86 -13.87
N SER A 79 11.47 -9.02 -13.61
CA SER A 79 12.01 -9.49 -12.34
C SER A 79 13.02 -8.49 -11.77
N PHE A 80 12.98 -8.30 -10.47
CA PHE A 80 13.80 -7.37 -9.70
C PHE A 80 14.42 -8.13 -8.54
N PRO A 81 15.66 -8.67 -8.72
CA PRO A 81 16.37 -9.37 -7.65
C PRO A 81 16.61 -8.48 -6.43
N GLY A 82 16.42 -9.01 -5.23
CA GLY A 82 16.75 -8.31 -3.98
C GLY A 82 18.22 -8.42 -3.60
N PHE A 83 18.90 -9.46 -4.09
CA PHE A 83 20.29 -9.76 -3.79
C PHE A 83 21.02 -10.25 -5.05
N ASP A 84 22.36 -10.22 -4.97
CA ASP A 84 23.20 -10.74 -6.04
C ASP A 84 23.36 -12.27 -5.92
N PHE A 85 22.81 -12.99 -6.89
CA PHE A 85 22.96 -14.43 -7.04
C PHE A 85 23.70 -14.78 -8.34
N TYR A 86 24.32 -15.92 -8.33
CA TYR A 86 24.82 -16.57 -9.55
C TYR A 86 24.42 -18.05 -9.52
N GLU A 87 23.55 -18.46 -10.43
CA GLU A 87 23.03 -19.83 -10.54
C GLU A 87 22.53 -20.42 -9.20
N GLY A 88 21.74 -19.64 -8.47
CA GLY A 88 21.18 -20.01 -7.16
C GLY A 88 22.14 -19.88 -5.98
N LYS A 89 23.41 -19.48 -6.21
CA LYS A 89 24.37 -19.20 -5.15
C LYS A 89 24.40 -17.73 -4.82
N LEU A 90 24.24 -17.40 -3.55
CA LEU A 90 24.35 -16.04 -3.05
C LEU A 90 25.81 -15.55 -3.18
N GLN A 91 26.01 -14.37 -3.76
CA GLN A 91 27.33 -13.78 -4.03
C GLN A 91 27.77 -12.77 -2.97
N GLN A 92 26.90 -12.46 -2.01
CA GLN A 92 27.15 -11.52 -0.94
C GLN A 92 26.83 -12.13 0.42
N GLU A 93 27.44 -11.62 1.48
CA GLU A 93 27.14 -12.01 2.85
C GLU A 93 25.91 -11.28 3.35
N LEU A 94 24.84 -12.03 3.73
CA LEU A 94 23.65 -11.44 4.31
C LEU A 94 23.92 -11.03 5.76
N GLN A 95 23.54 -9.80 6.07
CA GLN A 95 23.64 -9.24 7.41
C GLN A 95 22.25 -9.07 8.02
N ARG A 96 22.15 -8.93 9.34
CA ARG A 96 20.86 -8.77 10.04
C ARG A 96 20.04 -7.58 9.56
N TYR A 97 20.66 -6.54 9.01
CA TYR A 97 19.95 -5.39 8.44
C TYR A 97 19.28 -5.69 7.09
N ASP A 98 19.63 -6.79 6.43
CA ASP A 98 18.97 -7.26 5.21
C ASP A 98 17.66 -8.02 5.51
N TRP A 99 17.42 -8.35 6.79
CA TRP A 99 16.22 -9.03 7.22
C TRP A 99 15.03 -8.06 7.28
N GLN A 100 13.84 -8.56 6.98
CA GLN A 100 12.59 -7.78 7.14
C GLN A 100 12.38 -7.33 8.60
N ASN A 101 12.82 -8.14 9.54
CA ASN A 101 12.87 -7.80 10.95
C ASN A 101 14.25 -8.14 11.55
N PRO A 102 15.18 -7.17 11.65
CA PRO A 102 16.54 -7.40 12.16
C PRO A 102 16.61 -7.85 13.63
N GLU A 103 15.54 -7.67 14.40
CA GLU A 103 15.47 -8.05 15.83
C GLU A 103 14.88 -9.47 16.04
N ALA A 104 14.43 -10.12 14.98
CA ALA A 104 13.88 -11.48 15.07
C ALA A 104 14.98 -12.52 15.36
N GLU A 105 14.59 -13.63 16.00
CA GLU A 105 15.49 -14.78 16.24
C GLU A 105 15.80 -15.53 14.93
N SER A 106 14.85 -15.51 13.96
CA SER A 106 15.00 -16.10 12.62
C SER A 106 14.83 -15.04 11.53
N GLY A 107 15.67 -15.07 10.49
CA GLY A 107 15.67 -14.12 9.40
C GLY A 107 14.62 -14.41 8.33
N GLU A 108 13.89 -13.38 7.92
CA GLU A 108 13.10 -13.36 6.70
C GLU A 108 13.69 -12.27 5.78
N VAL A 109 14.03 -12.62 4.53
CA VAL A 109 14.66 -11.71 3.58
C VAL A 109 13.82 -11.57 2.30
N LEU A 110 13.78 -10.37 1.72
CA LEU A 110 13.10 -10.13 0.46
C LEU A 110 13.98 -10.61 -0.71
N LEU A 111 13.66 -11.78 -1.26
CA LEU A 111 14.36 -12.37 -2.41
C LEU A 111 14.27 -11.50 -3.66
N GLY A 112 13.11 -10.87 -3.88
CA GLY A 112 12.88 -10.00 -5.02
C GLY A 112 11.40 -9.82 -5.34
N GLU A 113 11.13 -9.08 -6.42
CA GLU A 113 9.80 -8.84 -6.96
C GLU A 113 9.70 -9.36 -8.39
N ILE A 114 8.56 -9.98 -8.73
CA ILE A 114 8.22 -10.40 -10.10
C ILE A 114 6.93 -9.72 -10.48
N VAL A 115 6.93 -9.04 -11.63
CA VAL A 115 5.73 -8.40 -12.18
C VAL A 115 5.35 -9.10 -13.48
N ILE A 116 4.09 -9.55 -13.59
CA ILE A 116 3.57 -10.27 -14.76
C ILE A 116 2.37 -9.52 -15.36
N SER A 117 2.28 -9.49 -16.69
CA SER A 117 1.11 -9.01 -17.42
C SER A 117 0.22 -10.19 -17.86
N PRO A 118 -0.89 -10.51 -17.11
CA PRO A 118 -1.74 -11.64 -17.47
C PRO A 118 -2.39 -11.50 -18.84
N GLY A 119 -2.71 -10.26 -19.24
CA GLY A 119 -3.28 -9.99 -20.57
C GLY A 119 -2.32 -10.32 -21.72
N LYS A 120 -1.00 -10.24 -21.49
CA LYS A 120 -0.01 -10.66 -22.47
C LYS A 120 0.23 -12.17 -22.43
N ALA A 121 0.23 -12.75 -21.22
CA ALA A 121 0.31 -14.19 -21.06
C ALA A 121 -0.84 -14.94 -21.75
N VAL A 122 -2.09 -14.41 -21.71
CA VAL A 122 -3.21 -14.96 -22.48
C VAL A 122 -2.90 -14.97 -23.99
N LYS A 123 -2.41 -13.86 -24.54
CA LYS A 123 -2.09 -13.77 -25.96
C LYS A 123 -0.97 -14.75 -26.37
N GLN A 124 0.07 -14.88 -25.56
CA GLN A 124 1.17 -15.81 -25.79
C GLN A 124 0.71 -17.27 -25.71
N ALA A 125 -0.15 -17.60 -24.74
CA ALA A 125 -0.75 -18.93 -24.63
C ALA A 125 -1.51 -19.30 -25.92
N ASP A 126 -2.33 -18.38 -26.46
CA ASP A 126 -3.05 -18.55 -27.71
C ASP A 126 -2.09 -18.70 -28.92
N GLU A 127 -1.04 -17.88 -29.00
CA GLU A 127 -0.03 -17.91 -30.06
C GLU A 127 0.78 -19.21 -30.09
N TYR A 128 1.12 -19.74 -28.91
CA TYR A 128 1.93 -20.96 -28.77
C TYR A 128 1.09 -22.24 -28.64
N GLY A 129 -0.25 -22.14 -28.59
CA GLY A 129 -1.16 -23.28 -28.58
C GLY A 129 -1.15 -24.10 -27.30
N HIS A 130 -0.97 -23.46 -26.14
CA HIS A 130 -1.01 -24.11 -24.84
C HIS A 130 -1.91 -23.36 -23.84
N SER A 131 -2.14 -23.91 -22.64
CA SER A 131 -3.04 -23.31 -21.67
C SER A 131 -2.48 -22.01 -21.07
N PHE A 132 -3.38 -21.10 -20.70
CA PHE A 132 -3.04 -19.87 -19.98
C PHE A 132 -2.32 -20.16 -18.66
N GLU A 133 -2.78 -21.19 -17.94
CA GLU A 133 -2.14 -21.61 -16.68
C GLU A 133 -0.69 -21.99 -16.87
N ARG A 134 -0.39 -22.75 -17.95
CA ARG A 134 0.99 -23.12 -18.29
C ARG A 134 1.85 -21.90 -18.57
N GLU A 135 1.35 -20.95 -19.35
CA GLU A 135 2.08 -19.72 -19.66
C GLU A 135 2.34 -18.87 -18.40
N LEU A 136 1.32 -18.72 -17.55
CA LEU A 136 1.42 -17.95 -16.33
C LEU A 136 2.45 -18.54 -15.36
N VAL A 137 2.45 -19.86 -15.20
CA VAL A 137 3.45 -20.59 -14.37
C VAL A 137 4.85 -20.49 -15.00
N PHE A 138 4.96 -20.60 -16.33
CA PHE A 138 6.22 -20.47 -17.04
C PHE A 138 6.85 -19.09 -16.80
N LEU A 139 6.09 -18.00 -16.94
CA LEU A 139 6.56 -16.64 -16.70
C LEU A 139 6.96 -16.40 -15.23
N ALA A 140 6.22 -16.96 -14.29
CA ALA A 140 6.53 -16.84 -12.88
C ALA A 140 7.83 -17.57 -12.50
N ILE A 141 8.03 -18.80 -13.02
CA ILE A 141 9.27 -19.56 -12.82
C ILE A 141 10.44 -18.84 -13.50
N HIS A 142 10.26 -18.32 -14.70
CA HIS A 142 11.27 -17.56 -15.42
C HIS A 142 11.75 -16.34 -14.60
N GLY A 143 10.81 -15.56 -14.07
CA GLY A 143 11.13 -14.43 -13.20
C GLY A 143 11.85 -14.82 -11.92
N LEU A 144 11.45 -15.94 -11.28
CA LEU A 144 12.12 -16.46 -10.09
C LEU A 144 13.56 -16.90 -10.39
N LEU A 145 13.79 -17.56 -11.54
CA LEU A 145 15.15 -17.96 -11.94
C LEU A 145 16.04 -16.72 -12.11
N HIS A 146 15.54 -15.63 -12.69
CA HIS A 146 16.29 -14.37 -12.73
C HIS A 146 16.56 -13.79 -11.33
N CYS A 147 15.62 -13.86 -10.40
CA CYS A 147 15.86 -13.44 -9.01
C CYS A 147 16.93 -14.30 -8.31
N LEU A 148 17.17 -15.51 -8.79
CA LEU A 148 18.20 -16.42 -8.32
C LEU A 148 19.49 -16.40 -9.17
N GLY A 149 19.65 -15.39 -10.03
CA GLY A 149 20.87 -15.17 -10.81
C GLY A 149 21.10 -16.15 -11.96
N TYR A 150 20.05 -16.80 -12.46
CA TYR A 150 20.08 -17.46 -13.76
C TYR A 150 19.83 -16.43 -14.84
N ASP A 151 20.66 -16.39 -15.87
CA ASP A 151 20.55 -15.42 -16.96
C ASP A 151 20.60 -16.12 -18.33
N HIS A 152 20.38 -15.36 -19.38
CA HIS A 152 20.38 -15.80 -20.78
C HIS A 152 21.18 -14.85 -21.70
N MET A 153 22.13 -14.09 -21.13
CA MET A 153 22.96 -13.14 -21.90
C MET A 153 24.04 -13.86 -22.72
N GLU A 154 24.56 -14.98 -22.21
CA GLU A 154 25.50 -15.84 -22.92
C GLU A 154 24.84 -17.17 -23.31
N ALA A 155 25.22 -17.76 -24.43
CA ALA A 155 24.62 -18.98 -24.96
C ALA A 155 24.70 -20.17 -23.96
N ALA A 156 25.76 -20.26 -23.17
CA ALA A 156 25.92 -21.28 -22.15
C ALA A 156 24.99 -21.05 -20.92
N GLU A 157 24.75 -19.80 -20.54
CA GLU A 157 23.84 -19.42 -19.46
C GLU A 157 22.39 -19.65 -19.90
N GLU A 158 22.04 -19.24 -21.10
CA GLU A 158 20.73 -19.49 -21.71
C GLU A 158 20.38 -20.99 -21.72
N GLN A 159 21.33 -21.85 -22.11
CA GLN A 159 21.11 -23.28 -22.11
C GLN A 159 20.83 -23.81 -20.69
N ARG A 160 21.64 -23.41 -19.68
CA ARG A 160 21.45 -23.82 -18.29
C ARG A 160 20.11 -23.34 -17.71
N MET A 161 19.74 -22.09 -17.98
CA MET A 161 18.47 -21.56 -17.53
C MET A 161 17.28 -22.27 -18.18
N ARG A 162 17.33 -22.53 -19.50
CA ARG A 162 16.30 -23.30 -20.22
C ARG A 162 16.17 -24.73 -19.72
N GLU A 163 17.29 -25.41 -19.48
CA GLU A 163 17.30 -26.77 -18.92
C GLU A 163 16.66 -26.78 -17.53
N LYS A 164 17.04 -25.85 -16.65
CA LYS A 164 16.49 -25.73 -15.32
C LYS A 164 14.98 -25.40 -15.35
N GLN A 165 14.56 -24.48 -16.19
CA GLN A 165 13.14 -24.13 -16.35
C GLN A 165 12.32 -25.32 -16.86
N ARG A 166 12.84 -26.09 -17.81
CA ARG A 166 12.19 -27.30 -18.32
C ARG A 166 12.06 -28.36 -17.21
N GLU A 167 13.13 -28.65 -16.47
CA GLU A 167 13.13 -29.56 -15.34
C GLU A 167 12.03 -29.21 -14.33
N ILE A 168 11.90 -27.92 -13.99
CA ILE A 168 10.91 -27.44 -13.03
C ILE A 168 9.50 -27.56 -13.61
N MET A 169 9.29 -27.16 -14.86
CA MET A 169 7.97 -27.26 -15.53
C MET A 169 7.49 -28.71 -15.63
N GLU A 170 8.38 -29.67 -15.93
CA GLU A 170 8.07 -31.12 -15.93
C GLU A 170 7.69 -31.59 -14.53
N ALA A 171 8.40 -31.13 -13.48
CA ALA A 171 8.11 -31.50 -12.10
C ALA A 171 6.80 -30.92 -11.56
N VAL A 172 6.36 -29.75 -12.09
CA VAL A 172 5.06 -29.17 -11.79
C VAL A 172 3.91 -29.87 -12.55
N GLY A 173 4.22 -30.73 -13.52
CA GLY A 173 3.26 -31.41 -14.37
C GLY A 173 2.78 -30.58 -15.56
N LEU A 174 3.53 -29.54 -15.93
CA LEU A 174 3.23 -28.61 -17.03
C LEU A 174 4.31 -28.67 -18.13
N GLY A 175 5.02 -29.81 -18.27
CA GLY A 175 5.99 -30.07 -19.35
C GLY A 175 5.34 -30.04 -20.75
N LEU A 176 6.16 -29.99 -21.78
CA LEU A 176 5.72 -30.12 -23.18
C LEU A 176 5.47 -31.62 -23.47
N GLU A 177 4.22 -32.04 -23.51
CA GLU A 177 3.87 -33.29 -24.18
C GLU A 177 3.52 -33.02 -25.65
N GLN A 178 4.06 -33.84 -26.54
CA GLN A 178 3.69 -33.85 -27.96
C GLN A 178 2.28 -34.43 -28.09
N GLY A 179 1.26 -33.55 -28.16
CA GLY A 179 -0.10 -33.88 -28.60
C GLY A 179 -0.92 -34.72 -27.61
N GLY A 180 -1.63 -34.06 -26.70
CA GLY A 180 -2.65 -34.71 -25.87
C GLY A 180 -3.07 -33.84 -24.68
N GLU A 181 -4.34 -33.91 -24.27
CA GLU A 181 -4.89 -33.25 -23.10
C GLU A 181 -4.07 -33.55 -21.82
N VAL A 182 -3.58 -32.50 -21.16
CA VAL A 182 -2.78 -32.62 -19.95
C VAL A 182 -3.67 -32.87 -18.75
N GLN A 183 -3.76 -34.11 -18.27
CA GLN A 183 -4.22 -34.42 -16.92
C GLN A 183 -3.08 -34.12 -15.93
N VAL A 184 -3.30 -33.13 -15.05
CA VAL A 184 -2.36 -32.76 -13.99
C VAL A 184 -2.24 -33.91 -12.96
N ARG A 185 -1.24 -34.76 -13.07
CA ARG A 185 -0.82 -35.72 -12.03
C ARG A 185 0.28 -35.08 -11.19
N ILE A 186 -0.06 -34.69 -9.99
CA ILE A 186 0.89 -34.21 -8.99
C ILE A 186 1.10 -35.32 -7.97
N GLU A 187 2.29 -35.92 -7.94
CA GLU A 187 2.66 -36.87 -6.89
C GLU A 187 2.83 -36.16 -5.54
N ALA A 188 2.06 -36.63 -4.55
CA ALA A 188 1.88 -35.97 -3.25
C ALA A 188 3.04 -36.16 -2.26
N ALA A 189 4.18 -36.75 -2.66
CA ALA A 189 5.16 -37.32 -1.73
C ALA A 189 6.36 -36.43 -1.35
N GLU A 190 6.55 -35.25 -1.95
CA GLU A 190 7.76 -34.43 -1.71
C GLU A 190 7.50 -32.99 -1.24
N VAL A 191 6.32 -32.69 -0.72
CA VAL A 191 6.02 -31.33 -0.24
C VAL A 191 6.04 -31.31 1.28
N ALA A 192 7.22 -31.08 1.86
CA ALA A 192 7.32 -30.61 3.22
C ALA A 192 6.63 -29.24 3.34
N GLU A 193 5.78 -29.08 4.36
CA GLU A 193 4.91 -27.96 4.67
C GLU A 193 5.51 -26.58 4.34
N ALA A 194 5.18 -26.04 3.18
CA ALA A 194 5.39 -24.63 2.87
C ALA A 194 4.19 -23.84 3.40
N ALA A 195 4.38 -23.12 4.50
CA ALA A 195 3.35 -22.26 5.06
C ALA A 195 3.02 -21.12 4.09
N ILE A 196 1.85 -21.18 3.47
CA ILE A 196 1.34 -20.20 2.52
C ILE A 196 0.44 -19.23 3.30
N ARG A 197 0.78 -17.95 3.35
CA ARG A 197 -0.10 -16.91 3.87
C ARG A 197 -0.83 -16.25 2.69
N LEU A 198 -2.10 -16.63 2.50
CA LEU A 198 -3.05 -15.84 1.72
C LEU A 198 -3.64 -14.76 2.64
N ARG A 199 -3.78 -13.53 2.16
CA ARG A 199 -4.76 -12.60 2.73
C ARG A 199 -6.14 -13.17 2.42
N PRO A 200 -7.01 -13.47 3.39
CA PRO A 200 -8.37 -13.87 3.07
C PRO A 200 -9.14 -12.67 2.51
N GLU A 201 -9.71 -12.82 1.32
CA GLU A 201 -10.79 -11.95 0.88
C GLU A 201 -12.02 -12.21 1.74
N PRO A 202 -12.88 -11.20 2.00
CA PRO A 202 -14.08 -11.40 2.80
C PRO A 202 -15.01 -12.41 2.12
N GLU A 203 -15.34 -13.48 2.83
CA GLU A 203 -16.30 -14.50 2.39
C GLU A 203 -17.67 -13.87 2.15
N LYS A 204 -18.13 -13.92 0.92
CA LYS A 204 -19.55 -13.67 0.60
C LYS A 204 -20.39 -14.77 1.27
N ARG A 205 -21.13 -14.44 2.31
CA ARG A 205 -22.15 -15.32 2.89
C ARG A 205 -23.20 -15.65 1.83
N ASN A 206 -23.27 -16.92 1.47
CA ASN A 206 -24.40 -17.48 0.73
C ASN A 206 -25.61 -17.54 1.67
N GLU A 207 -26.57 -16.69 1.47
CA GLU A 207 -27.93 -16.92 1.97
C GLU A 207 -28.62 -17.93 1.06
N ALA A 208 -28.78 -19.14 1.56
CA ALA A 208 -29.68 -20.13 0.99
C ALA A 208 -31.11 -19.76 1.37
N GLY A 209 -31.97 -19.70 0.35
CA GLY A 209 -33.33 -19.26 0.45
C GLY A 209 -34.28 -20.16 1.23
N GLU A 210 -35.36 -19.57 1.66
CA GLU A 210 -36.67 -20.23 1.76
C GLU A 210 -37.75 -19.32 1.21
N SER A 211 -38.47 -19.92 0.24
CA SER A 211 -39.60 -19.35 -0.43
C SER A 211 -40.84 -19.32 0.49
N CYS A 212 -41.60 -18.27 0.50
CA CYS A 212 -43.04 -18.37 0.70
C CYS A 212 -43.81 -17.27 -0.05
N SER A 213 -44.61 -17.73 -0.97
CA SER A 213 -45.56 -16.97 -1.75
C SER A 213 -46.75 -16.45 -0.92
N LYS A 214 -47.27 -15.27 -1.23
CA LYS A 214 -48.72 -15.06 -1.49
C LYS A 214 -49.02 -13.62 -1.93
N ASP A 215 -49.82 -13.61 -2.98
CA ASP A 215 -50.52 -12.49 -3.61
C ASP A 215 -51.29 -11.56 -2.68
N VAL A 216 -51.45 -10.30 -3.06
CA VAL A 216 -52.75 -9.59 -3.19
C VAL A 216 -52.58 -8.29 -3.99
N GLN A 217 -53.55 -8.08 -4.88
CA GLN A 217 -53.76 -7.04 -5.87
C GLN A 217 -54.18 -5.64 -5.31
N SER A 218 -53.89 -4.65 -6.10
CA SER A 218 -54.81 -3.71 -6.79
C SER A 218 -54.84 -2.23 -6.37
N SER A 219 -54.83 -1.42 -7.41
CA SER A 219 -55.50 -0.12 -7.68
C SER A 219 -54.90 1.13 -6.99
N GLY A 220 -54.63 2.24 -7.62
CA GLY A 220 -55.05 2.85 -8.85
C GLY A 220 -54.89 4.38 -8.73
N ASP A 221 -54.73 5.08 -9.85
CA ASP A 221 -54.86 6.53 -10.11
C ASP A 221 -53.86 7.50 -9.48
N GLY A 222 -53.09 8.24 -10.25
CA GLY A 222 -53.33 9.12 -11.38
C GLY A 222 -52.96 10.55 -11.04
N CYS A 223 -51.86 11.09 -11.54
CA CYS A 223 -51.76 12.48 -12.08
C CYS A 223 -50.35 12.80 -12.63
N ARG A 224 -50.31 13.23 -13.87
CA ARG A 224 -49.15 13.82 -14.59
C ARG A 224 -49.36 15.34 -14.70
N PRO A 225 -48.41 16.09 -15.31
CA PRO A 225 -47.00 16.43 -15.04
C PRO A 225 -46.81 17.97 -14.87
N PRO A 226 -45.64 18.58 -14.94
CA PRO A 226 -44.99 18.90 -16.21
C PRO A 226 -43.45 18.81 -16.30
N GLU A 227 -43.01 18.74 -17.56
CA GLU A 227 -41.69 18.67 -18.14
C GLU A 227 -40.73 19.77 -17.70
N ALA A 228 -39.43 19.44 -17.54
CA ALA A 228 -38.34 20.06 -18.31
C ALA A 228 -36.95 19.55 -17.87
N ALA A 229 -36.11 19.37 -18.87
CA ALA A 229 -34.65 19.31 -18.89
C ALA A 229 -33.99 17.95 -18.66
N GLN A 230 -33.73 17.29 -19.78
CA GLN A 230 -32.73 16.24 -19.99
C GLN A 230 -31.36 16.73 -19.55
N ARG A 231 -30.74 16.01 -18.62
CA ARG A 231 -29.30 15.96 -18.43
C ARG A 231 -28.92 14.49 -18.35
N SER A 232 -27.87 14.17 -19.12
CA SER A 232 -27.23 12.89 -19.32
C SER A 232 -27.14 12.03 -18.06
N GLU A 233 -27.66 10.81 -18.17
CA GLU A 233 -27.52 9.73 -17.20
C GLU A 233 -26.05 9.28 -17.17
N ASN A 234 -25.31 9.73 -16.15
CA ASN A 234 -24.17 9.00 -15.65
C ASN A 234 -24.66 8.16 -14.50
N GLU A 235 -24.30 6.88 -14.52
CA GLU A 235 -24.64 5.89 -13.51
C GLU A 235 -24.23 6.38 -12.11
N ASN A 236 -25.18 6.96 -11.39
CA ASN A 236 -25.05 7.26 -9.97
C ASN A 236 -25.22 5.95 -9.21
N THR A 237 -24.15 5.44 -8.63
CA THR A 237 -24.24 4.44 -7.58
C THR A 237 -24.93 5.09 -6.38
N ASP A 238 -25.95 4.41 -5.86
CA ASP A 238 -26.96 4.98 -4.97
C ASP A 238 -26.46 5.01 -3.51
N LEU A 239 -26.01 6.17 -3.01
CA LEU A 239 -25.69 6.41 -1.59
C LEU A 239 -26.94 6.50 -0.69
N SER A 240 -28.12 6.14 -1.17
CA SER A 240 -29.38 6.18 -0.39
C SER A 240 -29.39 5.26 0.84
N GLY A 241 -28.44 4.33 0.94
CA GLY A 241 -28.25 3.44 2.09
C GLY A 241 -27.48 4.06 3.26
N ILE A 242 -26.75 5.17 3.06
CA ILE A 242 -25.92 5.78 4.10
C ILE A 242 -26.82 6.53 5.09
N SER A 243 -26.85 6.05 6.31
CA SER A 243 -27.60 6.62 7.43
C SER A 243 -26.72 7.31 8.48
N ARG A 244 -25.39 7.09 8.43
CA ARG A 244 -24.41 7.65 9.36
C ARG A 244 -23.26 8.25 8.62
N CYS A 245 -22.85 9.46 9.05
CA CYS A 245 -21.69 10.13 8.47
C CYS A 245 -20.97 10.94 9.55
N GLY A 246 -19.65 10.83 9.64
CA GLY A 246 -18.89 11.59 10.62
C GLY A 246 -17.39 11.59 10.38
N ARG A 247 -16.70 12.52 11.08
CA ARG A 247 -15.25 12.70 11.02
C ARG A 247 -14.58 11.97 12.18
N ILE A 248 -13.49 11.27 11.87
CA ILE A 248 -12.75 10.43 12.82
C ILE A 248 -11.29 10.88 12.85
N ALA A 249 -10.81 11.42 13.97
CA ALA A 249 -9.40 11.82 14.11
C ALA A 249 -8.53 10.65 14.59
N LEU A 250 -7.48 10.33 13.83
CA LEU A 250 -6.44 9.39 14.23
C LEU A 250 -5.40 10.10 15.08
N LEU A 251 -5.30 9.73 16.34
CA LEU A 251 -4.43 10.33 17.35
C LEU A 251 -3.47 9.28 17.90
N GLY A 252 -2.33 9.70 18.42
CA GLY A 252 -1.35 8.81 19.05
C GLY A 252 0.07 9.27 18.81
N ARG A 253 1.01 8.58 19.44
CA ARG A 253 2.44 8.88 19.30
C ARG A 253 2.95 8.66 17.86
N PRO A 254 4.14 9.16 17.52
CA PRO A 254 4.81 8.75 16.29
C PRO A 254 4.97 7.23 16.22
N ASN A 255 4.89 6.67 15.03
CA ASN A 255 5.14 5.25 14.71
C ASN A 255 4.18 4.22 15.35
N VAL A 256 3.06 4.64 15.94
CA VAL A 256 2.02 3.72 16.43
C VAL A 256 1.15 3.11 15.31
N GLY A 257 1.34 3.56 14.04
CA GLY A 257 0.67 3.00 12.87
C GLY A 257 -0.57 3.74 12.40
N LYS A 258 -0.74 5.05 12.70
CA LYS A 258 -1.89 5.86 12.23
C LYS A 258 -2.02 5.88 10.70
N SER A 259 -0.98 6.30 9.99
CA SER A 259 -0.97 6.35 8.52
C SER A 259 -1.06 4.96 7.88
N THR A 260 -0.54 3.91 8.56
CA THR A 260 -0.70 2.52 8.09
C THR A 260 -2.15 2.08 8.20
N LEU A 261 -2.82 2.39 9.32
CA LEU A 261 -4.24 2.12 9.49
C LEU A 261 -5.08 2.84 8.44
N LEU A 262 -4.79 4.13 8.20
CA LEU A 262 -5.50 4.91 7.18
C LEU A 262 -5.39 4.28 5.80
N ASN A 263 -4.18 3.92 5.37
CA ASN A 263 -3.93 3.31 4.06
C ASN A 263 -4.58 1.94 3.93
N GLU A 264 -4.56 1.13 4.98
CA GLU A 264 -5.21 -0.19 4.98
C GLU A 264 -6.73 -0.07 4.84
N LEU A 265 -7.34 0.84 5.60
CA LEU A 265 -8.78 1.11 5.51
C LEU A 265 -9.18 1.72 4.16
N ALA A 266 -8.34 2.59 3.59
CA ALA A 266 -8.60 3.22 2.29
C ALA A 266 -8.31 2.29 1.10
N GLY A 267 -7.63 1.16 1.30
CA GLY A 267 -7.18 0.27 0.23
C GLY A 267 -6.17 0.91 -0.74
N SER A 268 -5.58 2.05 -0.37
CA SER A 268 -4.67 2.84 -1.21
C SER A 268 -3.65 3.62 -0.37
N GLU A 269 -2.51 3.98 -0.96
CA GLU A 269 -1.44 4.72 -0.28
C GLU A 269 -1.72 6.24 -0.30
N LEU A 270 -2.64 6.71 0.55
CA LEU A 270 -2.99 8.13 0.71
C LEU A 270 -2.03 8.87 1.66
N ALA A 271 -1.53 8.19 2.68
CA ALA A 271 -0.62 8.76 3.68
C ALA A 271 0.77 8.12 3.60
N ILE A 272 1.81 8.91 3.89
CA ILE A 272 3.17 8.40 3.95
C ILE A 272 3.31 7.41 5.11
N THR A 273 3.81 6.22 4.84
CA THR A 273 4.24 5.27 5.86
C THR A 273 5.76 5.20 5.94
N SER A 274 6.31 5.31 7.14
CA SER A 274 7.76 5.20 7.38
C SER A 274 8.03 4.85 8.84
N PRO A 275 9.08 4.08 9.14
CA PRO A 275 9.51 3.83 10.52
C PRO A 275 10.09 5.09 11.20
N LYS A 276 10.31 6.19 10.45
CA LYS A 276 10.86 7.43 10.98
C LYS A 276 9.78 8.25 11.67
N ALA A 277 10.12 8.88 12.80
CA ALA A 277 9.20 9.77 13.50
C ALA A 277 8.85 11.01 12.66
N GLN A 278 7.70 11.64 12.93
CA GLN A 278 7.22 12.85 12.24
C GLN A 278 7.03 12.65 10.71
N THR A 279 6.54 11.48 10.33
CA THR A 279 6.22 11.15 8.93
C THR A 279 5.07 12.03 8.43
N THR A 280 3.96 12.10 9.14
CA THR A 280 2.83 12.99 8.84
C THR A 280 3.08 14.36 9.49
N ARG A 281 2.98 15.44 8.71
CA ARG A 281 3.14 16.83 9.19
C ARG A 281 1.90 17.69 8.98
N SER A 282 1.10 17.36 7.99
CA SER A 282 -0.17 18.00 7.67
C SER A 282 -1.32 17.03 7.91
N LEU A 283 -2.53 17.52 8.08
CA LEU A 283 -3.70 16.67 8.15
C LEU A 283 -3.94 16.00 6.79
N ILE A 284 -4.20 14.70 6.79
CA ILE A 284 -4.58 13.94 5.61
C ILE A 284 -5.97 13.38 5.87
N ARG A 285 -6.90 13.63 4.95
CA ARG A 285 -8.26 13.11 5.06
C ARG A 285 -8.50 12.03 4.03
N ALA A 286 -9.13 10.94 4.46
CA ALA A 286 -9.57 9.86 3.61
C ALA A 286 -11.06 9.59 3.85
N VAL A 287 -11.81 9.41 2.77
CA VAL A 287 -13.22 9.07 2.79
C VAL A 287 -13.36 7.58 2.56
N ILE A 288 -14.02 6.90 3.47
CA ILE A 288 -14.26 5.46 3.40
C ILE A 288 -15.77 5.25 3.47
N ASN A 289 -16.30 4.63 2.45
CA ASN A 289 -17.72 4.27 2.35
C ASN A 289 -17.89 2.81 2.74
N ASP A 290 -18.85 2.56 3.62
CA ASP A 290 -19.32 1.23 3.97
C ASP A 290 -20.83 1.17 3.73
N ALA A 291 -21.44 0.01 3.81
CA ALA A 291 -22.83 -0.25 3.40
C ALA A 291 -23.86 0.77 3.94
N ASP A 292 -23.67 1.26 5.17
CA ASP A 292 -24.59 2.15 5.88
C ASP A 292 -23.94 3.41 6.47
N ALA A 293 -22.62 3.59 6.26
CA ALA A 293 -21.87 4.68 6.86
C ALA A 293 -20.81 5.27 5.92
N GLN A 294 -20.66 6.60 5.96
CA GLN A 294 -19.51 7.30 5.38
C GLN A 294 -18.60 7.81 6.50
N MET A 295 -17.37 7.35 6.50
CA MET A 295 -16.36 7.65 7.51
C MET A 295 -15.26 8.53 6.94
N ILE A 296 -15.09 9.74 7.49
CA ILE A 296 -14.06 10.68 7.05
C ILE A 296 -12.91 10.65 8.06
N PHE A 297 -11.88 9.85 7.78
CA PHE A 297 -10.71 9.73 8.63
C PHE A 297 -9.76 10.91 8.46
N ILE A 298 -9.26 11.45 9.56
CA ILE A 298 -8.28 12.54 9.60
C ILE A 298 -7.00 12.00 10.23
N ASP A 299 -5.97 11.68 9.41
CA ASP A 299 -4.64 11.35 9.92
C ASP A 299 -3.94 12.61 10.41
N SER A 300 -3.48 12.58 11.63
CA SER A 300 -2.82 13.70 12.28
C SER A 300 -1.33 13.42 12.54
N PRO A 301 -0.50 14.46 12.65
CA PRO A 301 0.86 14.30 13.15
C PRO A 301 0.92 13.53 14.46
N GLY A 302 2.02 12.81 14.69
CA GLY A 302 2.21 12.11 15.98
C GLY A 302 2.36 13.08 17.16
N ILE A 303 1.69 12.80 18.27
CA ILE A 303 1.77 13.59 19.49
C ILE A 303 3.15 13.40 20.12
N HIS A 304 3.93 14.47 20.25
CA HIS A 304 5.28 14.45 20.83
C HIS A 304 5.59 15.75 21.58
N VAL A 305 6.73 15.79 22.27
CA VAL A 305 7.16 16.99 23.01
C VAL A 305 7.65 18.06 22.00
N GLU A 306 7.11 19.26 22.13
CA GLU A 306 7.46 20.40 21.26
C GLU A 306 8.86 20.91 21.54
N LYS A 307 9.70 21.01 20.49
CA LYS A 307 11.07 21.53 20.56
C LYS A 307 11.25 22.75 19.66
N HIS A 308 10.56 22.79 18.53
CA HIS A 308 10.68 23.81 17.48
C HIS A 308 9.33 24.47 17.16
N ALA A 309 9.33 25.53 16.37
CA ALA A 309 8.11 26.15 15.90
C ALA A 309 7.28 25.21 14.99
N LEU A 310 7.96 24.35 14.23
CA LEU A 310 7.29 23.29 13.45
C LEU A 310 6.50 22.35 14.35
N ASP A 311 7.04 21.93 15.49
CA ASP A 311 6.35 21.04 16.43
C ASP A 311 5.09 21.71 16.98
N ARG A 312 5.14 23.03 17.26
CA ARG A 312 3.96 23.81 17.68
C ARG A 312 2.90 23.89 16.57
N ALA A 313 3.32 24.06 15.30
CA ALA A 313 2.40 24.03 14.18
C ALA A 313 1.72 22.66 14.05
N MET A 314 2.47 21.56 14.19
CA MET A 314 1.94 20.20 14.19
C MET A 314 0.97 19.97 15.37
N SER A 315 1.30 20.46 16.58
CA SER A 315 0.39 20.39 17.75
C SER A 315 -0.91 21.17 17.52
N LYS A 316 -0.84 22.31 16.82
CA LYS A 316 -2.04 23.07 16.41
C LYS A 316 -2.90 22.25 15.44
N SER A 317 -2.29 21.60 14.44
CA SER A 317 -3.02 20.71 13.52
C SER A 317 -3.70 19.54 14.23
N ILE A 318 -3.02 18.91 15.21
CA ILE A 318 -3.64 17.88 16.07
C ILE A 318 -4.86 18.45 16.79
N SER A 319 -4.75 19.67 17.32
CA SER A 319 -5.86 20.32 18.02
C SER A 319 -7.04 20.58 17.08
N VAL A 320 -6.77 21.04 15.86
CA VAL A 320 -7.80 21.23 14.82
C VAL A 320 -8.48 19.91 14.49
N ALA A 321 -7.71 18.84 14.24
CA ALA A 321 -8.27 17.50 13.99
C ALA A 321 -9.18 17.02 15.12
N MET A 322 -8.75 17.23 16.38
CA MET A 322 -9.59 16.87 17.56
C MET A 322 -10.86 17.71 17.64
N ASP A 323 -10.82 18.96 17.18
CA ASP A 323 -11.97 19.86 17.25
C ASP A 323 -12.98 19.57 16.14
N GLU A 324 -12.51 19.24 14.95
CA GLU A 324 -13.34 18.89 13.79
C GLU A 324 -13.98 17.50 13.88
N ALA A 325 -13.31 16.54 14.51
CA ALA A 325 -13.78 15.17 14.55
C ALA A 325 -15.00 14.96 15.46
N ASP A 326 -15.87 14.03 15.09
CA ASP A 326 -16.98 13.53 15.88
C ASP A 326 -16.52 12.39 16.79
N VAL A 327 -15.58 11.58 16.32
CA VAL A 327 -15.00 10.43 17.02
C VAL A 327 -13.47 10.57 17.08
N LEU A 328 -12.88 10.27 18.24
CA LEU A 328 -11.43 10.26 18.42
C LEU A 328 -10.92 8.83 18.55
N LEU A 329 -10.03 8.42 17.66
CA LEU A 329 -9.30 7.15 17.74
C LEU A 329 -7.93 7.40 18.34
N LEU A 330 -7.68 6.91 19.54
CA LEU A 330 -6.37 6.97 20.17
C LEU A 330 -5.63 5.65 19.93
N LEU A 331 -4.62 5.68 19.05
CA LEU A 331 -3.79 4.53 18.74
C LEU A 331 -2.63 4.39 19.73
N ILE A 332 -2.45 3.17 20.24
CA ILE A 332 -1.37 2.77 21.14
C ILE A 332 -0.77 1.46 20.62
N GLU A 333 0.52 1.27 20.81
CA GLU A 333 1.20 0.04 20.45
C GLU A 333 0.97 -1.06 21.51
N ALA A 334 0.51 -2.24 21.07
CA ALA A 334 0.12 -3.34 21.98
C ALA A 334 1.29 -3.99 22.74
N GLY A 335 2.54 -3.77 22.30
CA GLY A 335 3.76 -4.28 22.97
C GLY A 335 4.25 -3.41 24.12
N PHE A 336 3.58 -2.31 24.41
CA PHE A 336 4.02 -1.38 25.47
C PHE A 336 3.73 -1.92 26.88
N LYS A 337 4.56 -1.51 27.86
CA LYS A 337 4.24 -1.75 29.27
C LYS A 337 2.91 -1.08 29.62
N PRO A 338 2.07 -1.66 30.50
CA PRO A 338 0.77 -1.10 30.87
C PRO A 338 0.93 0.18 31.72
N ARG A 339 1.45 1.24 31.10
CA ARG A 339 1.65 2.55 31.72
C ARG A 339 0.96 3.61 30.88
N VAL A 340 -0.12 4.16 31.43
CA VAL A 340 -0.83 5.29 30.84
C VAL A 340 -0.08 6.57 31.19
N GLU A 341 0.38 7.28 30.16
CA GLU A 341 1.14 8.52 30.35
C GLU A 341 0.24 9.76 30.26
N GLU A 342 0.79 10.94 30.56
CA GLU A 342 0.02 12.18 30.57
C GLU A 342 -0.51 12.60 29.17
N ILE A 343 0.11 12.13 28.11
CA ILE A 343 -0.34 12.41 26.72
C ILE A 343 -1.70 11.76 26.49
N GLU A 344 -1.84 10.47 26.80
CA GLU A 344 -3.07 9.70 26.63
C GLU A 344 -4.19 10.25 27.54
N LYS A 345 -3.87 10.56 28.79
CA LYS A 345 -4.83 11.18 29.73
C LYS A 345 -5.29 12.55 29.25
N ARG A 346 -4.43 13.35 28.64
CA ARG A 346 -4.78 14.66 28.09
C ARG A 346 -5.75 14.54 26.91
N VAL A 347 -5.52 13.54 26.03
CA VAL A 347 -6.44 13.26 24.91
C VAL A 347 -7.80 12.82 25.46
N ALA A 348 -7.83 11.91 26.42
CA ALA A 348 -9.08 11.43 27.04
C ALA A 348 -9.85 12.54 27.73
N ARG A 349 -9.18 13.38 28.56
CA ARG A 349 -9.80 14.56 29.17
C ARG A 349 -10.42 15.47 28.12
N ARG A 350 -9.70 15.78 27.05
CA ARG A 350 -10.20 16.67 25.98
C ARG A 350 -11.38 16.07 25.22
N ALA A 351 -11.40 14.74 25.02
CA ALA A 351 -12.55 14.04 24.47
C ALA A 351 -13.78 14.20 25.37
N HIS A 352 -13.60 13.99 26.68
CA HIS A 352 -14.63 14.08 27.68
C HIS A 352 -15.20 15.52 27.82
N ASP A 353 -14.30 16.52 27.92
CA ASP A 353 -14.68 17.94 28.02
C ASP A 353 -15.51 18.42 26.82
N ARG A 354 -15.36 17.77 25.66
CA ARG A 354 -16.07 18.10 24.43
C ARG A 354 -17.19 17.13 24.08
N ASN A 355 -17.48 16.19 24.98
CA ASN A 355 -18.50 15.15 24.79
C ASN A 355 -18.33 14.36 23.48
N LYS A 356 -17.07 14.02 23.12
CA LYS A 356 -16.74 13.23 21.93
C LYS A 356 -16.45 11.79 22.32
N ALA A 357 -16.90 10.84 21.50
CA ALA A 357 -16.59 9.44 21.69
C ALA A 357 -15.08 9.21 21.52
N LEU A 358 -14.46 8.51 22.48
CA LEU A 358 -13.08 8.07 22.43
C LEU A 358 -13.02 6.56 22.27
N ILE A 359 -12.45 6.08 21.18
CA ILE A 359 -12.13 4.66 20.97
C ILE A 359 -10.63 4.48 21.12
N LEU A 360 -10.22 3.55 21.96
CA LEU A 360 -8.83 3.16 22.10
C LEU A 360 -8.50 2.02 21.14
N VAL A 361 -7.47 2.20 20.31
CA VAL A 361 -7.03 1.21 19.35
C VAL A 361 -5.66 0.67 19.77
N LEU A 362 -5.59 -0.60 20.13
CA LEU A 362 -4.34 -1.29 20.43
C LEU A 362 -3.79 -1.89 19.15
N ASN A 363 -2.85 -1.20 18.52
CA ASN A 363 -2.28 -1.62 17.23
C ASN A 363 -1.02 -2.47 17.40
N LYS A 364 -0.62 -3.15 16.33
CA LYS A 364 0.53 -4.08 16.23
C LYS A 364 0.35 -5.34 17.08
N CYS A 365 -0.88 -5.85 17.16
CA CYS A 365 -1.16 -7.10 17.86
C CYS A 365 -0.50 -8.32 17.23
N ASP A 366 -0.09 -8.22 15.96
CA ASP A 366 0.69 -9.24 15.23
C ASP A 366 2.05 -9.54 15.85
N ILE A 367 2.68 -8.56 16.49
CA ILE A 367 3.99 -8.70 17.15
C ILE A 367 3.91 -8.65 18.68
N ALA A 368 2.74 -8.41 19.26
CA ALA A 368 2.55 -8.32 20.70
C ALA A 368 2.36 -9.71 21.35
N HIS A 369 2.85 -9.87 22.56
CA HIS A 369 2.53 -11.06 23.35
C HIS A 369 1.04 -11.08 23.71
N LYS A 370 0.27 -12.05 23.20
CA LYS A 370 -1.18 -12.16 23.41
C LYS A 370 -1.59 -12.07 24.89
N ALA A 371 -0.79 -12.64 25.80
CA ALA A 371 -1.04 -12.57 27.25
C ALA A 371 -0.93 -11.15 27.84
N ALA A 372 -0.25 -10.21 27.18
CA ALA A 372 -0.09 -8.84 27.63
C ALA A 372 -1.25 -7.92 27.21
N ILE A 373 -2.05 -8.32 26.21
CA ILE A 373 -3.11 -7.47 25.64
C ILE A 373 -4.22 -7.22 26.66
N LEU A 374 -4.76 -8.25 27.31
CA LEU A 374 -5.84 -8.10 28.29
C LEU A 374 -5.46 -7.25 29.51
N PRO A 375 -4.29 -7.42 30.16
CA PRO A 375 -3.83 -6.51 31.23
C PRO A 375 -3.67 -5.06 30.74
N LEU A 376 -3.20 -4.87 29.51
CA LEU A 376 -3.06 -3.56 28.89
C LEU A 376 -4.43 -2.90 28.69
N MET A 377 -5.40 -3.62 28.14
CA MET A 377 -6.78 -3.15 27.98
C MET A 377 -7.39 -2.75 29.31
N ALA A 378 -7.22 -3.56 30.35
CA ALA A 378 -7.76 -3.26 31.69
C ALA A 378 -7.17 -1.96 32.26
N ALA A 379 -5.84 -1.78 32.19
CA ALA A 379 -5.15 -0.59 32.67
C ALA A 379 -5.59 0.69 31.94
N PHE A 380 -5.76 0.62 30.62
CA PHE A 380 -6.20 1.76 29.81
C PHE A 380 -7.70 2.05 29.99
N ASN A 381 -8.52 1.01 30.18
CA ASN A 381 -9.94 1.18 30.46
C ASN A 381 -10.17 1.92 31.81
N GLU A 382 -9.45 1.51 32.85
CA GLU A 382 -9.53 2.17 34.17
C GLU A 382 -9.08 3.64 34.11
N ALA A 383 -8.00 3.92 33.35
CA ALA A 383 -7.39 5.26 33.34
C ALA A 383 -8.05 6.26 32.40
N LEU A 384 -8.61 5.82 31.25
CA LEU A 384 -9.09 6.69 30.18
C LEU A 384 -10.60 6.59 29.95
N GLN A 385 -11.26 5.53 30.42
CA GLN A 385 -12.69 5.26 30.25
C GLN A 385 -13.18 5.48 28.81
N PRO A 386 -12.57 4.82 27.78
CA PRO A 386 -12.98 4.95 26.40
C PRO A 386 -14.33 4.27 26.16
N ALA A 387 -15.03 4.66 25.08
CA ALA A 387 -16.29 4.04 24.66
C ALA A 387 -16.08 2.57 24.23
N ALA A 388 -14.93 2.29 23.61
CA ALA A 388 -14.52 0.93 23.24
C ALA A 388 -12.98 0.80 23.23
N ILE A 389 -12.48 -0.45 23.34
CA ILE A 389 -11.07 -0.79 23.19
C ILE A 389 -10.97 -1.91 22.17
N VAL A 390 -10.32 -1.66 21.03
CA VAL A 390 -10.22 -2.61 19.92
C VAL A 390 -8.76 -2.97 19.66
N PRO A 391 -8.37 -4.23 19.85
CA PRO A 391 -7.05 -4.71 19.45
C PRO A 391 -7.02 -4.98 17.94
N ILE A 392 -6.03 -4.44 17.26
CA ILE A 392 -5.87 -4.59 15.79
C ILE A 392 -4.43 -4.85 15.39
N SER A 393 -4.25 -5.28 14.16
CA SER A 393 -3.00 -5.12 13.42
C SER A 393 -3.28 -4.39 12.10
N ALA A 394 -2.93 -3.12 12.04
CA ALA A 394 -3.05 -2.32 10.82
C ALA A 394 -2.17 -2.86 9.66
N LYS A 395 -1.19 -3.71 9.95
CA LYS A 395 -0.32 -4.33 8.94
C LYS A 395 -0.95 -5.57 8.30
N THR A 396 -1.69 -6.36 9.08
CA THR A 396 -2.28 -7.64 8.63
C THR A 396 -3.78 -7.54 8.34
N GLY A 397 -4.42 -6.44 8.71
CA GLY A 397 -5.87 -6.26 8.59
C GLY A 397 -6.68 -6.87 9.75
N GLU A 398 -6.03 -7.58 10.71
CA GLU A 398 -6.72 -8.23 11.84
C GLU A 398 -7.40 -7.20 12.74
N GLY A 399 -8.68 -7.41 13.06
CA GLY A 399 -9.47 -6.55 13.95
C GLY A 399 -10.00 -5.26 13.31
N LEU A 400 -9.86 -5.07 11.99
CA LEU A 400 -10.32 -3.85 11.32
C LEU A 400 -11.85 -3.82 11.17
N ASP A 401 -12.48 -4.96 10.90
CA ASP A 401 -13.94 -5.05 10.81
C ASP A 401 -14.60 -4.70 12.14
N GLU A 402 -14.05 -5.23 13.25
CA GLU A 402 -14.50 -4.91 14.61
C GLU A 402 -14.29 -3.41 14.92
N LEU A 403 -13.19 -2.83 14.45
CA LEU A 403 -12.94 -1.39 14.62
C LEU A 403 -13.97 -0.55 13.87
N LEU A 404 -14.28 -0.91 12.61
CA LEU A 404 -15.29 -0.21 11.81
C LEU A 404 -16.68 -0.30 12.45
N GLU A 405 -17.06 -1.46 12.96
CA GLU A 405 -18.34 -1.63 13.68
C GLU A 405 -18.43 -0.78 14.95
N GLU A 406 -17.34 -0.70 15.76
CA GLU A 406 -17.33 0.16 16.95
C GLU A 406 -17.37 1.65 16.57
N ILE A 407 -16.74 2.04 15.47
CA ILE A 407 -16.84 3.42 14.96
C ILE A 407 -18.28 3.72 14.54
N LYS A 408 -18.92 2.85 13.73
CA LYS A 408 -20.29 3.04 13.27
C LYS A 408 -21.28 3.22 14.42
N ARG A 409 -21.11 2.51 15.55
CA ARG A 409 -21.98 2.63 16.72
C ARG A 409 -22.02 4.02 17.32
N VAL A 410 -20.89 4.76 17.23
CA VAL A 410 -20.75 6.09 17.85
C VAL A 410 -20.80 7.24 16.84
N LEU A 411 -20.84 6.93 15.52
CA LEU A 411 -21.00 7.95 14.49
C LEU A 411 -22.37 8.65 14.58
N PRO A 412 -22.43 9.95 14.32
CA PRO A 412 -23.70 10.68 14.23
C PRO A 412 -24.54 10.18 13.05
N GLU A 413 -25.84 10.26 13.18
CA GLU A 413 -26.78 10.05 12.07
C GLU A 413 -26.71 11.23 11.10
N GLY A 414 -26.64 10.95 9.81
CA GLY A 414 -26.56 11.96 8.77
C GLY A 414 -26.31 11.37 7.40
N PRO A 415 -26.65 12.10 6.32
CA PRO A 415 -26.39 11.67 4.96
C PRO A 415 -24.90 11.75 4.61
N ALA A 416 -24.50 11.06 3.55
CA ALA A 416 -23.16 11.18 2.98
C ALA A 416 -22.83 12.64 2.61
N VAL A 417 -21.61 13.06 2.89
CA VAL A 417 -21.08 14.41 2.57
C VAL A 417 -20.33 14.42 1.24
N PHE A 418 -19.67 13.31 0.92
CA PHE A 418 -18.90 13.15 -0.31
C PHE A 418 -19.56 12.10 -1.22
N SER A 419 -19.38 12.26 -2.55
CA SER A 419 -19.77 11.21 -3.50
C SER A 419 -18.89 9.97 -3.32
N GLU A 420 -19.36 8.82 -3.80
CA GLU A 420 -18.69 7.52 -3.65
C GLU A 420 -17.29 7.49 -4.29
N GLU A 421 -17.09 8.27 -5.34
CA GLU A 421 -15.82 8.37 -6.06
C GLU A 421 -14.72 9.12 -5.30
N VAL A 422 -15.10 9.91 -4.28
CA VAL A 422 -14.14 10.74 -3.52
C VAL A 422 -13.45 9.92 -2.45
N MET A 423 -12.19 9.58 -2.67
CA MET A 423 -11.35 8.90 -1.69
C MET A 423 -10.65 9.84 -0.71
N THR A 424 -10.45 11.10 -1.08
CA THR A 424 -9.77 12.11 -0.26
C THR A 424 -10.20 13.52 -0.66
N ASP A 425 -10.21 14.44 0.28
CA ASP A 425 -10.38 15.89 0.02
C ASP A 425 -9.07 16.62 -0.28
N GLN A 426 -7.96 15.88 -0.32
CA GLN A 426 -6.64 16.44 -0.59
C GLN A 426 -6.52 16.84 -2.06
N THR A 427 -5.96 18.01 -2.31
CA THR A 427 -5.60 18.38 -3.68
C THR A 427 -4.47 17.48 -4.21
N GLU A 428 -4.48 17.19 -5.51
CA GLU A 428 -3.41 16.44 -6.17
C GLU A 428 -2.03 17.02 -5.87
N GLY A 429 -1.90 18.35 -5.85
CA GLY A 429 -0.67 19.04 -5.48
C GLY A 429 -0.20 18.74 -4.05
N SER A 430 -1.12 18.53 -3.10
CA SER A 430 -0.78 18.12 -1.73
C SER A 430 -0.25 16.68 -1.71
N LEU A 431 -0.90 15.77 -2.42
CA LEU A 431 -0.48 14.38 -2.55
C LEU A 431 0.91 14.27 -3.21
N VAL A 432 1.13 15.02 -4.27
CA VAL A 432 2.42 15.11 -4.98
C VAL A 432 3.55 15.57 -4.04
N ARG A 433 3.32 16.62 -3.23
CA ARG A 433 4.31 17.05 -2.22
C ARG A 433 4.66 15.94 -1.26
N GLU A 434 3.66 15.25 -0.76
CA GLU A 434 3.85 14.16 0.19
C GLU A 434 4.56 12.98 -0.47
N LEU A 435 4.32 12.65 -1.74
CA LEU A 435 5.05 11.62 -2.47
C LEU A 435 6.54 11.94 -2.59
N VAL A 436 6.93 13.17 -2.96
CA VAL A 436 8.35 13.58 -2.99
C VAL A 436 8.96 13.46 -1.59
N ARG A 437 8.25 13.91 -0.55
CA ARG A 437 8.72 13.84 0.83
C ARG A 437 8.87 12.40 1.32
N SER A 438 7.96 11.52 0.92
CA SER A 438 8.02 10.08 1.18
C SER A 438 9.31 9.46 0.64
N GLU A 439 9.66 9.76 -0.62
CA GLU A 439 10.88 9.23 -1.22
C GLU A 439 12.16 9.76 -0.53
N ILE A 440 12.16 11.02 -0.09
CA ILE A 440 13.25 11.55 0.73
C ILE A 440 13.34 10.80 2.06
N LEU A 441 12.20 10.54 2.72
CA LEU A 441 12.14 9.78 3.97
C LEU A 441 12.66 8.35 3.81
N ARG A 442 12.36 7.68 2.69
CA ARG A 442 12.81 6.31 2.39
C ARG A 442 14.32 6.25 2.13
N GLN A 443 14.85 7.17 1.31
CA GLN A 443 16.23 7.11 0.81
C GLN A 443 17.26 7.80 1.70
N MET A 444 16.85 8.78 2.50
CA MET A 444 17.78 9.54 3.33
C MET A 444 17.83 9.00 4.76
N LYS A 445 19.02 8.96 5.35
CA LYS A 445 19.27 8.49 6.72
C LYS A 445 19.43 9.66 7.70
N GLU A 446 19.47 9.35 8.99
CA GLU A 446 19.75 10.28 10.10
C GLU A 446 18.77 11.46 10.20
N GLU A 447 19.27 12.69 10.29
CA GLU A 447 18.50 13.90 10.58
C GLU A 447 17.90 14.58 9.33
N ILE A 448 18.39 14.26 8.12
CA ILE A 448 18.01 14.95 6.88
C ILE A 448 16.50 14.87 6.61
N PRO A 449 15.84 13.71 6.75
CA PRO A 449 14.41 13.60 6.54
C PRO A 449 13.56 14.55 7.39
N HIS A 450 14.05 14.86 8.58
CA HIS A 450 13.35 15.76 9.51
C HIS A 450 13.59 17.26 9.22
N GLN A 451 14.64 17.57 8.43
CA GLN A 451 15.10 18.93 8.15
C GLN A 451 14.79 19.39 6.72
N VAL A 452 13.92 18.65 6.00
CA VAL A 452 13.48 19.02 4.65
C VAL A 452 12.01 19.41 4.64
N ALA A 453 11.69 20.36 3.76
CA ALA A 453 10.32 20.69 3.37
C ALA A 453 10.22 20.64 1.86
N VAL A 454 9.07 20.20 1.34
CA VAL A 454 8.78 20.17 -0.09
C VAL A 454 7.67 21.16 -0.38
N VAL A 455 7.89 22.03 -1.35
CA VAL A 455 6.92 23.03 -1.81
C VAL A 455 6.72 22.86 -3.30
N LEU A 456 5.47 22.85 -3.71
CA LEU A 456 5.11 22.83 -5.11
C LEU A 456 5.25 24.26 -5.68
N GLU A 457 6.00 24.42 -6.77
CA GLU A 457 6.20 25.68 -7.45
C GLU A 457 5.21 25.83 -8.61
N SER A 458 5.00 24.76 -9.38
CA SER A 458 3.96 24.70 -10.41
C SER A 458 3.36 23.29 -10.54
N PHE A 459 2.12 23.27 -11.03
CA PHE A 459 1.37 22.07 -11.38
C PHE A 459 0.53 22.41 -12.61
N ASP A 460 1.05 22.07 -13.79
CA ASP A 460 0.48 22.48 -15.07
C ASP A 460 -0.04 21.23 -15.81
N GLU A 461 -1.31 21.28 -16.20
CA GLU A 461 -1.97 20.18 -16.91
C GLU A 461 -1.99 20.45 -18.41
N ASP A 462 -1.50 19.51 -19.19
CA ASP A 462 -1.69 19.48 -20.65
C ASP A 462 -2.99 18.75 -20.96
N LEU A 463 -4.05 19.49 -21.30
CA LEU A 463 -5.35 18.96 -21.69
C LEU A 463 -5.45 18.86 -23.21
N ARG A 464 -6.08 17.80 -23.72
CA ARG A 464 -6.47 17.66 -25.13
C ARG A 464 -7.93 17.29 -25.23
N VAL A 465 -8.62 17.93 -26.14
CA VAL A 465 -10.00 17.57 -26.49
C VAL A 465 -9.98 16.32 -27.33
N ASP A 466 -10.66 15.28 -26.87
CA ASP A 466 -10.90 14.07 -27.65
C ASP A 466 -11.81 14.44 -28.83
N THR A 467 -11.36 14.17 -30.05
CA THR A 467 -12.08 14.55 -31.26
C THR A 467 -13.34 13.73 -31.52
N GLU A 468 -13.50 12.58 -30.85
CA GLU A 468 -14.67 11.70 -31.01
C GLU A 468 -15.73 11.99 -29.94
N THR A 469 -15.33 12.23 -28.68
CA THR A 469 -16.25 12.44 -27.56
C THR A 469 -16.47 13.92 -27.23
N GLY A 470 -15.56 14.82 -27.66
CA GLY A 470 -15.59 16.24 -27.29
C GLY A 470 -15.16 16.53 -25.85
N GLU A 471 -14.72 15.53 -25.11
CA GLU A 471 -14.29 15.67 -23.72
C GLU A 471 -12.82 16.09 -23.62
N GLU A 472 -12.51 16.94 -22.64
CA GLU A 472 -11.13 17.27 -22.29
C GLU A 472 -10.49 16.11 -21.53
N LYS A 473 -9.43 15.55 -22.08
CA LYS A 473 -8.63 14.48 -21.46
C LYS A 473 -7.26 15.00 -21.07
N ARG A 474 -6.87 14.76 -19.82
CA ARG A 474 -5.52 15.03 -19.32
C ARG A 474 -4.53 14.09 -20.01
N VAL A 475 -3.54 14.65 -20.72
CA VAL A 475 -2.54 13.87 -21.47
C VAL A 475 -1.22 13.81 -20.72
N ARG A 476 -0.90 14.85 -19.95
CA ARG A 476 0.35 14.99 -19.20
C ARG A 476 0.23 16.03 -18.11
N VAL A 477 0.97 15.83 -17.00
CA VAL A 477 1.13 16.84 -15.96
C VAL A 477 2.60 17.23 -15.84
N LYS A 478 2.88 18.54 -15.79
CA LYS A 478 4.22 19.07 -15.53
C LYS A 478 4.26 19.62 -14.11
N ILE A 479 5.19 19.12 -13.34
CA ILE A 479 5.30 19.41 -11.91
C ILE A 479 6.68 19.96 -11.61
N SER A 480 6.74 21.14 -10.98
CA SER A 480 7.97 21.69 -10.44
C SER A 480 7.88 21.79 -8.92
N ALA A 481 8.84 21.19 -8.21
CA ALA A 481 8.87 21.21 -6.76
C ALA A 481 10.23 21.60 -6.21
N ILE A 482 10.23 22.35 -5.11
CA ILE A 482 11.43 22.79 -4.40
C ILE A 482 11.55 22.01 -3.09
N ILE A 483 12.69 21.38 -2.91
CA ILE A 483 13.09 20.74 -1.66
C ILE A 483 13.93 21.73 -0.87
N TYR A 484 13.39 22.28 0.20
CA TYR A 484 14.13 23.13 1.12
C TYR A 484 14.84 22.29 2.17
N CYS A 485 16.09 22.61 2.47
CA CYS A 485 16.89 22.02 3.55
C CYS A 485 17.55 23.10 4.39
N GLU A 486 17.92 22.78 5.64
CA GLU A 486 18.45 23.80 6.57
C GLU A 486 19.91 24.18 6.34
N ARG A 487 20.73 23.28 5.76
CA ARG A 487 22.17 23.46 5.65
C ARG A 487 22.69 23.09 4.27
N SER A 488 23.80 23.74 3.85
CA SER A 488 24.45 23.41 2.57
C SER A 488 24.94 21.96 2.50
N GLN A 489 25.34 21.37 3.64
CA GLN A 489 25.70 19.95 3.71
C GLN A 489 24.52 19.04 3.38
N HIS A 490 23.30 19.36 3.87
CA HIS A 490 22.08 18.60 3.53
C HIS A 490 21.74 18.70 2.04
N LYS A 491 21.97 19.89 1.43
CA LYS A 491 21.81 20.07 -0.02
C LYS A 491 22.76 19.15 -0.79
N ALA A 492 24.03 19.10 -0.40
CA ALA A 492 25.02 18.22 -1.04
C ALA A 492 24.63 16.73 -0.92
N MET A 493 24.11 16.32 0.25
CA MET A 493 23.66 14.95 0.51
C MET A 493 22.38 14.58 -0.27
N LEU A 494 21.45 15.54 -0.43
CA LEU A 494 20.24 15.36 -1.25
C LEU A 494 20.56 15.27 -2.74
N LEU A 495 21.51 16.06 -3.22
CA LEU A 495 21.94 15.99 -4.62
C LEU A 495 22.69 14.68 -4.91
N GLY A 496 23.57 14.25 -3.98
CA GLY A 496 24.45 13.12 -4.20
C GLY A 496 25.59 13.43 -5.19
N LYS A 497 26.43 12.44 -5.48
CA LYS A 497 27.55 12.59 -6.41
C LYS A 497 26.99 12.76 -7.83
N GLY A 498 27.33 13.88 -8.48
CA GLY A 498 26.84 14.16 -9.84
C GLY A 498 25.32 14.35 -9.99
N GLY A 499 24.56 14.48 -8.89
CA GLY A 499 23.11 14.60 -8.92
C GLY A 499 22.35 13.25 -8.96
N GLU A 500 23.03 12.13 -8.77
CA GLU A 500 22.42 10.78 -8.85
C GLU A 500 21.29 10.60 -7.86
N ARG A 501 21.46 11.04 -6.59
CA ARG A 501 20.44 10.81 -5.56
C ARG A 501 19.17 11.60 -5.78
N ILE A 502 19.27 12.88 -6.16
CA ILE A 502 18.07 13.66 -6.49
C ILE A 502 17.35 13.12 -7.72
N LYS A 503 18.10 12.57 -8.70
CA LYS A 503 17.52 11.89 -9.87
C LYS A 503 16.77 10.62 -9.44
N GLU A 504 17.32 9.83 -8.54
CA GLU A 504 16.66 8.62 -8.01
C GLU A 504 15.38 8.97 -7.23
N ILE A 505 15.45 9.95 -6.30
CA ILE A 505 14.28 10.46 -5.58
C ILE A 505 13.20 10.91 -6.58
N GLY A 506 13.58 11.71 -7.59
CA GLY A 506 12.66 12.21 -8.60
C GLY A 506 12.04 11.10 -9.45
N SER A 507 12.82 10.11 -9.87
CA SER A 507 12.32 9.00 -10.68
C SER A 507 11.29 8.17 -9.91
N ARG A 508 11.58 7.80 -8.66
CA ARG A 508 10.64 7.02 -7.82
C ARG A 508 9.37 7.82 -7.46
N ALA A 509 9.53 9.10 -7.13
CA ALA A 509 8.39 9.97 -6.85
C ALA A 509 7.49 10.11 -8.08
N ARG A 510 8.08 10.31 -9.28
CA ARG A 510 7.34 10.41 -10.54
C ARG A 510 6.51 9.16 -10.82
N LEU A 511 7.07 7.96 -10.66
CA LEU A 511 6.36 6.70 -10.85
C LEU A 511 5.08 6.62 -10.03
N ARG A 512 5.18 6.99 -8.75
CA ARG A 512 4.03 6.99 -7.84
C ARG A 512 3.02 8.08 -8.19
N MET A 513 3.50 9.24 -8.72
CA MET A 513 2.62 10.30 -9.21
C MET A 513 1.85 9.87 -10.46
N GLU A 514 2.52 9.24 -11.42
CA GLU A 514 1.88 8.72 -12.63
C GLU A 514 0.81 7.68 -12.32
N TYR A 515 1.05 6.85 -11.28
CA TYR A 515 0.04 5.91 -10.78
C TYR A 515 -1.15 6.63 -10.12
N LEU A 516 -0.88 7.65 -9.30
CA LEU A 516 -1.91 8.40 -8.57
C LEU A 516 -2.78 9.25 -9.52
N LEU A 517 -2.16 9.89 -10.51
CA LEU A 517 -2.79 10.84 -11.43
C LEU A 517 -3.34 10.18 -12.70
N ASP A 518 -3.10 8.88 -12.87
CA ASP A 518 -3.43 8.08 -14.07
C ASP A 518 -2.99 8.76 -15.39
N CYS A 519 -1.87 9.49 -15.35
CA CYS A 519 -1.32 10.16 -16.52
C CYS A 519 0.21 10.33 -16.42
N PRO A 520 0.93 10.45 -17.57
CA PRO A 520 2.36 10.73 -17.59
C PRO A 520 2.71 12.04 -16.88
N CYS A 521 3.80 12.03 -16.09
CA CYS A 521 4.25 13.19 -15.33
C CYS A 521 5.69 13.60 -15.71
N ASP A 522 5.90 14.89 -15.89
CA ASP A 522 7.24 15.50 -15.97
C ASP A 522 7.55 16.16 -14.63
N LEU A 523 8.46 15.56 -13.84
CA LEU A 523 8.80 16.06 -12.51
C LEU A 523 10.16 16.76 -12.52
N HIS A 524 10.18 18.04 -12.12
CA HIS A 524 11.38 18.83 -11.92
C HIS A 524 11.60 19.12 -10.43
N LEU A 525 12.74 18.68 -9.89
CA LEU A 525 13.10 18.88 -8.49
C LEU A 525 14.27 19.86 -8.35
N PHE A 526 14.09 20.86 -7.50
CA PHE A 526 15.13 21.83 -7.14
C PHE A 526 15.47 21.73 -5.65
N VAL A 527 16.74 21.86 -5.27
CA VAL A 527 17.16 21.87 -3.86
C VAL A 527 17.66 23.23 -3.49
N LYS A 528 16.99 23.88 -2.52
CA LYS A 528 17.36 25.22 -1.99
C LYS A 528 17.66 25.13 -0.50
N VAL A 529 18.59 25.95 -0.01
CA VAL A 529 18.88 26.09 1.42
C VAL A 529 18.03 27.21 1.99
N LYS A 530 17.31 26.92 3.09
CA LYS A 530 16.56 27.88 3.88
C LYS A 530 16.88 27.65 5.35
N GLU A 531 17.83 28.42 5.85
CA GLU A 531 18.36 28.24 7.19
C GLU A 531 17.29 28.39 8.26
N ARG A 532 17.34 27.51 9.28
CA ARG A 532 16.45 27.52 10.46
C ARG A 532 14.95 27.67 10.15
N TRP A 533 14.50 27.14 9.00
CA TRP A 533 13.10 27.28 8.59
C TRP A 533 12.12 26.67 9.61
N ARG A 534 12.53 25.63 10.34
CA ARG A 534 11.69 24.98 11.37
C ARG A 534 11.48 25.86 12.60
N GLU A 535 12.32 26.84 12.84
CA GLU A 535 12.23 27.76 13.98
C GLU A 535 11.49 29.06 13.62
N ASN A 536 11.33 29.35 12.34
CA ASN A 536 10.77 30.62 11.84
C ASN A 536 9.29 30.46 11.46
N PRO A 537 8.34 31.06 12.21
CA PRO A 537 6.91 30.97 11.90
C PRO A 537 6.51 31.51 10.52
N ALA A 538 7.16 32.59 10.04
CA ALA A 538 6.88 33.14 8.71
C ALA A 538 7.34 32.16 7.62
N ALA A 539 8.51 31.54 7.78
CA ALA A 539 8.99 30.51 6.86
C ALA A 539 8.08 29.28 6.87
N LEU A 540 7.56 28.87 8.03
CA LEU A 540 6.61 27.75 8.14
C LEU A 540 5.31 28.03 7.38
N LYS A 541 4.77 29.24 7.48
CA LYS A 541 3.58 29.65 6.74
C LYS A 541 3.82 29.61 5.23
N GLU A 542 4.95 30.14 4.76
CA GLU A 542 5.36 30.10 3.35
C GLU A 542 5.54 28.67 2.82
N LEU A 543 6.02 27.76 3.68
CA LEU A 543 6.21 26.34 3.35
C LEU A 543 4.94 25.48 3.50
N GLY A 544 3.79 26.09 3.87
CA GLY A 544 2.52 25.41 3.99
C GLY A 544 2.30 24.63 5.30
N TYR A 545 3.10 24.90 6.35
CA TYR A 545 2.96 24.31 7.69
C TYR A 545 2.28 25.22 8.73
N GLY A 546 1.78 26.36 8.33
CA GLY A 546 0.98 27.25 9.17
C GLY A 546 -0.44 27.21 8.69
N GLY A 547 -1.33 26.50 9.36
CA GLY A 547 -2.77 26.66 9.13
C GLY A 547 -3.18 28.12 9.34
N ASP A 548 -4.14 28.59 8.60
CA ASP A 548 -4.76 29.92 8.76
C ASP A 548 -5.32 30.12 10.17
#